data_745d46cdbc58b289a5f26088b2bbc8d7
#
_entry.id   745d46cdbc58b289a5f26088b2bbc8d7
#
_cell.length_a   1.000
_cell.length_b   1.000
_cell.length_c   1.000
_cell.angle_alpha   90.00
_cell.angle_beta   90.00
_cell.angle_gamma   90.00
#
_symmetry.space_group_name_H-M   'P 1'
#
loop_
_entity.id
_entity.type
_entity.pdbx_description
1 polymer ?
#
loop_
_entity_poly.entity_id
_entity_poly.type
_entity_poly.pdbx_seq_one_letter_code
_entity_poly.pdbx_strand_id
1 'polypeptide(L)'
;MISPTSLAGPWRPPSSGGTVGDQYKGMIAGVKKQLENLKADFPDYDGRGYEIVGFGWHQGWNDGCSAKDVAEYETNMVNFIKDVRKDLGLPKLPFVIAGSGFGGWGQKIDRRLGVMKAQEA
;
A
#
# COMPACT_ATOMS: atom_id res chain seq x y z
N MET A 1 -17.45 4.98 -10.46
CA MET A 1 -16.42 4.08 -11.05
C MET A 1 -15.31 3.94 -10.02
N ILE A 2 -15.10 2.74 -9.49
CA ILE A 2 -13.97 2.49 -8.55
C ILE A 2 -12.69 2.52 -9.39
N SER A 3 -11.76 3.38 -9.03
CA SER A 3 -10.48 3.46 -9.71
C SER A 3 -9.71 2.14 -9.58
N PRO A 4 -9.11 1.60 -10.66
CA PRO A 4 -8.43 0.31 -10.66
C PRO A 4 -7.17 0.26 -9.76
N THR A 5 -6.78 1.36 -9.13
CA THR A 5 -5.62 1.42 -8.26
C THR A 5 -5.85 2.17 -6.94
N SER A 6 -7.13 2.32 -6.53
CA SER A 6 -7.45 2.99 -5.27
C SER A 6 -7.18 2.10 -4.05
N LEU A 7 -6.84 2.74 -2.93
CA LEU A 7 -6.72 2.09 -1.62
C LEU A 7 -8.11 1.72 -1.04
N ALA A 8 -9.16 2.41 -1.50
CA ALA A 8 -10.54 2.09 -1.17
C ALA A 8 -11.09 0.86 -1.92
N GLY A 9 -10.45 0.42 -2.99
CA GLY A 9 -10.90 -0.67 -3.87
C GLY A 9 -9.88 -1.78 -4.04
N PRO A 10 -9.16 -1.87 -5.17
CA PRO A 10 -8.25 -2.99 -5.47
C PRO A 10 -7.13 -3.21 -4.46
N TRP A 11 -6.72 -2.17 -3.73
CA TRP A 11 -5.72 -2.24 -2.67
C TRP A 11 -6.33 -2.28 -1.25
N ARG A 12 -7.65 -2.40 -1.13
CA ARG A 12 -8.34 -2.36 0.16
C ARG A 12 -7.82 -3.45 1.10
N PRO A 13 -7.29 -3.05 2.29
CA PRO A 13 -6.76 -4.01 3.25
C PRO A 13 -7.88 -4.73 4.02
N PRO A 14 -7.63 -5.93 4.54
CA PRO A 14 -8.63 -6.71 5.29
C PRO A 14 -9.28 -5.96 6.46
N SER A 15 -8.49 -5.24 7.24
CA SER A 15 -8.95 -4.51 8.44
C SER A 15 -9.86 -3.33 8.15
N SER A 16 -9.95 -2.87 6.90
CA SER A 16 -10.90 -1.82 6.49
C SER A 16 -12.33 -2.35 6.24
N GLY A 17 -12.53 -3.65 6.38
CA GLY A 17 -13.84 -4.29 6.14
C GLY A 17 -14.25 -4.29 4.67
N GLY A 18 -15.41 -4.86 4.37
CA GLY A 18 -15.87 -5.03 3.00
C GLY A 18 -15.05 -6.06 2.22
N THR A 19 -15.00 -5.91 0.89
CA THR A 19 -14.26 -6.82 0.02
C THR A 19 -12.79 -6.46 0.00
N VAL A 20 -11.92 -7.41 0.39
CA VAL A 20 -10.47 -7.24 0.31
C VAL A 20 -10.03 -7.08 -1.15
N GLY A 21 -9.16 -6.12 -1.41
CA GLY A 21 -8.69 -5.82 -2.75
C GLY A 21 -7.86 -6.95 -3.37
N ASP A 22 -8.09 -7.23 -4.65
CA ASP A 22 -7.38 -8.30 -5.34
C ASP A 22 -5.89 -7.98 -5.54
N GLN A 23 -5.53 -6.72 -5.67
CA GLN A 23 -4.13 -6.30 -5.74
C GLN A 23 -3.43 -6.46 -4.38
N TYR A 24 -4.12 -6.18 -3.27
CA TYR A 24 -3.60 -6.47 -1.93
C TYR A 24 -3.28 -7.97 -1.78
N LYS A 25 -4.26 -8.83 -2.06
CA LYS A 25 -4.09 -10.29 -1.98
C LYS A 25 -2.96 -10.79 -2.88
N GLY A 26 -2.94 -10.32 -4.13
CA GLY A 26 -1.93 -10.68 -5.11
C GLY A 26 -0.52 -10.25 -4.70
N MET A 27 -0.37 -9.07 -4.11
CA MET A 27 0.90 -8.59 -3.58
C MET A 27 1.43 -9.49 -2.45
N ILE A 28 0.62 -9.76 -1.44
CA ILE A 28 1.03 -10.61 -0.32
C ILE A 28 1.41 -12.01 -0.79
N ALA A 29 0.59 -12.63 -1.64
CA ALA A 29 0.87 -13.94 -2.21
C ALA A 29 2.14 -13.92 -3.10
N GLY A 30 2.31 -12.86 -3.90
CA GLY A 30 3.46 -12.68 -4.77
C GLY A 30 4.77 -12.56 -4.01
N VAL A 31 4.81 -11.75 -2.95
CA VAL A 31 6.01 -11.63 -2.08
C VAL A 31 6.38 -12.98 -1.50
N LYS A 32 5.43 -13.70 -0.89
CA LYS A 32 5.70 -15.03 -0.32
C LYS A 32 6.24 -16.01 -1.35
N LYS A 33 5.60 -16.09 -2.52
CA LYS A 33 6.03 -16.96 -3.61
C LYS A 33 7.44 -16.62 -4.10
N GLN A 34 7.77 -15.35 -4.30
CA GLN A 34 9.12 -14.94 -4.74
C GLN A 34 10.18 -15.31 -3.72
N LEU A 35 9.91 -15.11 -2.43
CA LEU A 35 10.85 -15.47 -1.36
C LEU A 35 11.07 -16.98 -1.23
N GLU A 36 10.04 -17.79 -1.48
CA GLU A 36 10.13 -19.24 -1.51
C GLU A 36 10.95 -19.77 -2.72
N ASN A 37 10.93 -19.03 -3.84
CA ASN A 37 11.57 -19.45 -5.09
C ASN A 37 12.92 -18.77 -5.38
N LEU A 38 13.52 -18.08 -4.39
CA LEU A 38 14.77 -17.33 -4.59
C LEU A 38 15.88 -18.12 -5.30
N LYS A 39 16.08 -19.39 -4.96
CA LYS A 39 17.11 -20.21 -5.58
C LYS A 39 16.79 -20.56 -7.03
N ALA A 40 15.52 -20.74 -7.36
CA ALA A 40 15.09 -21.03 -8.73
C ALA A 40 15.18 -19.78 -9.62
N ASP A 41 14.77 -18.62 -9.07
CA ASP A 41 14.76 -17.35 -9.80
C ASP A 41 16.16 -16.72 -9.89
N PHE A 42 17.03 -16.98 -8.90
CA PHE A 42 18.41 -16.50 -8.80
C PHE A 42 19.37 -17.68 -8.54
N PRO A 43 19.87 -18.37 -9.58
CA PRO A 43 20.73 -19.55 -9.44
C PRO A 43 22.01 -19.32 -8.60
N ASP A 44 22.53 -18.08 -8.60
CA ASP A 44 23.72 -17.69 -7.82
C ASP A 44 23.41 -17.42 -6.34
N TYR A 45 22.13 -17.43 -5.94
CA TYR A 45 21.75 -17.30 -4.55
C TYR A 45 22.25 -18.46 -3.70
N ASP A 46 23.03 -18.18 -2.67
CA ASP A 46 23.78 -19.17 -1.88
C ASP A 46 22.97 -19.79 -0.72
N GLY A 47 21.69 -19.44 -0.57
CA GLY A 47 20.81 -20.03 0.44
C GLY A 47 20.96 -19.45 1.84
N ARG A 48 21.65 -18.30 2.04
CA ARG A 48 21.84 -17.66 3.36
C ARG A 48 20.58 -17.10 3.99
N GLY A 49 19.47 -17.09 3.27
CA GLY A 49 18.23 -16.45 3.68
C GLY A 49 18.09 -15.02 3.13
N TYR A 50 17.10 -14.31 3.62
CA TYR A 50 16.78 -12.95 3.21
C TYR A 50 16.30 -12.13 4.41
N GLU A 51 16.35 -10.82 4.27
CA GLU A 51 15.75 -9.87 5.21
C GLU A 51 14.90 -8.87 4.42
N ILE A 52 13.63 -8.69 4.83
CA ILE A 52 12.78 -7.63 4.29
C ILE A 52 13.04 -6.39 5.14
N VAL A 53 13.72 -5.41 4.56
CA VAL A 53 14.23 -4.23 5.29
C VAL A 53 13.24 -3.07 5.32
N GLY A 54 12.21 -3.08 4.48
CA GLY A 54 11.21 -2.01 4.42
C GLY A 54 10.18 -2.23 3.34
N PHE A 55 9.13 -1.40 3.37
CA PHE A 55 8.05 -1.36 2.39
C PHE A 55 7.88 0.07 1.88
N GLY A 56 7.98 0.26 0.57
CA GLY A 56 7.74 1.54 -0.10
C GLY A 56 6.34 1.59 -0.70
N TRP A 57 5.58 2.63 -0.40
CA TRP A 57 4.24 2.87 -0.94
C TRP A 57 4.19 4.15 -1.75
N HIS A 58 3.77 4.06 -3.01
CA HIS A 58 3.60 5.19 -3.89
C HIS A 58 2.24 5.11 -4.60
N GLN A 59 1.20 5.61 -3.95
CA GLN A 59 -0.17 5.60 -4.45
C GLN A 59 -0.99 6.73 -3.77
N GLY A 60 -2.05 7.21 -4.39
CA GLY A 60 -2.94 8.23 -3.84
C GLY A 60 -3.67 9.04 -4.92
N TRP A 61 -3.18 9.04 -6.16
CA TRP A 61 -3.79 9.80 -7.24
C TRP A 61 -5.26 9.42 -7.47
N ASN A 62 -5.55 8.13 -7.56
CA ASN A 62 -6.88 7.66 -7.88
C ASN A 62 -7.90 7.89 -6.76
N ASP A 63 -7.46 7.74 -5.50
CA ASP A 63 -8.29 8.11 -4.35
C ASP A 63 -8.59 9.62 -4.36
N GLY A 64 -7.62 10.45 -4.71
CA GLY A 64 -7.78 11.89 -4.88
C GLY A 64 -8.77 12.32 -5.98
N CYS A 65 -9.26 11.40 -6.80
CA CYS A 65 -10.31 11.64 -7.78
C CYS A 65 -11.73 11.49 -7.22
N SER A 66 -11.90 10.91 -6.03
CA SER A 66 -13.17 10.62 -5.39
C SER A 66 -13.23 11.16 -3.96
N ALA A 67 -14.19 12.02 -3.66
CA ALA A 67 -14.38 12.52 -2.29
C ALA A 67 -14.69 11.41 -1.28
N LYS A 68 -15.39 10.35 -1.71
CA LYS A 68 -15.68 9.17 -0.88
C LYS A 68 -14.40 8.43 -0.54
N ASP A 69 -13.52 8.18 -1.51
CA ASP A 69 -12.29 7.43 -1.31
C ASP A 69 -11.32 8.23 -0.41
N VAL A 70 -11.25 9.55 -0.58
CA VAL A 70 -10.46 10.46 0.27
C VAL A 70 -10.93 10.41 1.72
N ALA A 71 -12.23 10.36 1.97
CA ALA A 71 -12.78 10.33 3.33
C ALA A 71 -12.33 9.11 4.15
N GLU A 72 -11.99 8.00 3.48
CA GLU A 72 -11.52 6.79 4.14
C GLU A 72 -10.02 6.49 3.92
N TYR A 73 -9.30 7.35 3.16
CA TYR A 73 -7.92 7.09 2.75
C TYR A 73 -6.96 6.90 3.93
N GLU A 74 -6.99 7.80 4.92
CA GLU A 74 -6.13 7.73 6.11
C GLU A 74 -6.37 6.44 6.89
N THR A 75 -7.63 6.12 7.18
CA THR A 75 -8.01 4.88 7.87
C THR A 75 -7.56 3.64 7.08
N ASN A 76 -7.78 3.63 5.77
CA ASN A 76 -7.35 2.53 4.91
C ASN A 76 -5.82 2.40 4.88
N MET A 77 -5.07 3.51 4.90
CA MET A 77 -3.61 3.50 4.93
C MET A 77 -3.08 2.93 6.25
N VAL A 78 -3.63 3.36 7.38
CA VAL A 78 -3.27 2.81 8.70
C VAL A 78 -3.54 1.30 8.76
N ASN A 79 -4.70 0.87 8.27
CA ASN A 79 -5.05 -0.55 8.19
C ASN A 79 -4.14 -1.31 7.24
N PHE A 80 -3.81 -0.74 6.09
CA PHE A 80 -2.90 -1.33 5.10
C PHE A 80 -1.51 -1.59 5.72
N ILE A 81 -0.94 -0.62 6.41
CA ILE A 81 0.35 -0.78 7.11
C ILE A 81 0.29 -1.90 8.14
N LYS A 82 -0.77 -1.94 8.96
CA LYS A 82 -0.96 -2.97 9.99
C LYS A 82 -1.12 -4.36 9.37
N ASP A 83 -1.94 -4.48 8.34
CA ASP A 83 -2.23 -5.76 7.68
C ASP A 83 -1.01 -6.29 6.92
N VAL A 84 -0.26 -5.45 6.19
CA VAL A 84 1.00 -5.83 5.54
C VAL A 84 2.01 -6.36 6.56
N ARG A 85 2.20 -5.65 7.67
CA ARG A 85 3.08 -6.10 8.77
C ARG A 85 2.65 -7.45 9.34
N LYS A 86 1.36 -7.63 9.54
CA LYS A 86 0.78 -8.89 10.04
C LYS A 86 0.96 -10.03 9.04
N ASP A 87 0.58 -9.82 7.79
CA ASP A 87 0.56 -10.86 6.76
C ASP A 87 1.96 -11.30 6.32
N LEU A 88 2.95 -10.41 6.45
CA LEU A 88 4.37 -10.73 6.23
C LEU A 88 5.07 -11.22 7.52
N GLY A 89 4.42 -11.19 8.67
CA GLY A 89 5.02 -11.59 9.95
C GLY A 89 6.10 -10.64 10.47
N LEU A 90 6.05 -9.35 10.07
CA LEU A 90 7.07 -8.34 10.34
C LEU A 90 6.48 -7.13 11.08
N PRO A 91 6.18 -7.23 12.39
CA PRO A 91 5.43 -6.21 13.12
C PRO A 91 6.11 -4.83 13.19
N LYS A 92 7.42 -4.77 12.98
CA LYS A 92 8.21 -3.53 12.99
C LYS A 92 8.73 -3.12 11.61
N LEU A 93 8.19 -3.70 10.53
CA LEU A 93 8.63 -3.37 9.17
C LEU A 93 8.56 -1.86 8.93
N PRO A 94 9.66 -1.20 8.58
CA PRO A 94 9.65 0.19 8.16
C PRO A 94 8.73 0.39 6.95
N PHE A 95 7.92 1.44 6.99
CA PHE A 95 6.97 1.77 5.93
C PHE A 95 7.21 3.20 5.47
N VAL A 96 7.49 3.41 4.20
CA VAL A 96 7.75 4.71 3.61
C VAL A 96 6.64 5.04 2.62
N ILE A 97 5.95 6.15 2.85
CA ILE A 97 4.90 6.65 1.96
C ILE A 97 5.47 7.79 1.11
N ALA A 98 5.46 7.63 -0.20
CA ALA A 98 5.78 8.72 -1.11
C ALA A 98 4.58 9.67 -1.21
N GLY A 99 4.75 10.92 -0.82
CA GLY A 99 3.71 11.95 -0.94
C GLY A 99 3.28 12.16 -2.39
N SER A 100 1.97 12.16 -2.64
CA SER A 100 1.41 12.29 -4.00
C SER A 100 1.65 13.68 -4.63
N GLY A 101 1.93 14.68 -3.81
CA GLY A 101 2.32 16.03 -4.23
C GLY A 101 1.23 16.85 -4.92
N PHE A 102 0.53 16.32 -5.90
CA PHE A 102 -0.58 16.96 -6.66
C PHE A 102 -0.32 18.41 -7.12
N GLY A 103 0.93 18.81 -7.28
CA GLY A 103 1.32 20.19 -7.59
C GLY A 103 1.60 21.06 -6.36
N GLY A 104 1.69 20.46 -5.16
CA GLY A 104 2.08 21.14 -3.93
C GLY A 104 0.91 21.65 -3.08
N TRP A 105 1.22 22.26 -1.93
CA TRP A 105 0.25 22.75 -0.95
C TRP A 105 -0.61 23.94 -1.43
N GLY A 106 -0.25 24.53 -2.56
CA GLY A 106 -1.09 25.52 -3.26
C GLY A 106 -2.26 24.91 -4.06
N GLN A 107 -2.44 23.61 -4.01
CA GLN A 107 -3.55 22.89 -4.66
C GLN A 107 -4.90 23.40 -4.13
N LYS A 108 -5.82 23.71 -5.07
CA LYS A 108 -7.16 24.25 -4.74
C LYS A 108 -8.27 23.19 -4.70
N ILE A 109 -7.94 21.94 -5.00
CA ILE A 109 -8.90 20.83 -5.00
C ILE A 109 -8.81 20.12 -3.66
N ASP A 110 -9.80 20.33 -2.78
CA ASP A 110 -9.83 19.84 -1.39
C ASP A 110 -9.57 18.33 -1.25
N ARG A 111 -10.15 17.51 -2.13
CA ARG A 111 -9.93 16.06 -2.08
C ARG A 111 -8.48 15.66 -2.34
N ARG A 112 -7.72 16.39 -3.16
CA ARG A 112 -6.29 16.15 -3.38
C ARG A 112 -5.46 16.58 -2.17
N LEU A 113 -5.80 17.71 -1.57
CA LEU A 113 -5.21 18.14 -0.29
C LEU A 113 -5.53 17.14 0.82
N GLY A 114 -6.72 16.53 0.82
CA GLY A 114 -7.11 15.49 1.76
C GLY A 114 -6.18 14.27 1.71
N VAL A 115 -5.85 13.78 0.52
CA VAL A 115 -4.87 12.68 0.37
C VAL A 115 -3.49 13.09 0.87
N MET A 116 -3.00 14.29 0.51
CA MET A 116 -1.69 14.78 0.96
C MET A 116 -1.59 14.84 2.49
N LYS A 117 -2.63 15.38 3.14
CA LYS A 117 -2.72 15.45 4.61
C LYS A 117 -2.72 14.05 5.24
N ALA A 118 -3.50 13.13 4.68
CA ALA A 118 -3.57 11.76 5.18
C ALA A 118 -2.25 10.98 5.00
N GLN A 119 -1.45 11.32 3.99
CA GLN A 119 -0.13 10.72 3.77
C GLN A 119 0.94 11.25 4.75
N GLU A 120 0.72 12.42 5.34
CA GLU A 120 1.64 13.02 6.33
C GLU A 120 1.25 12.72 7.78
N ALA A 121 0.00 12.33 8.02
CA ALA A 121 -0.49 11.97 9.35
C ALA A 121 0.13 10.68 9.86
#